data_91812bc079778ecb7cc727b28040517a
#
_entry.id   91812bc079778ecb7cc727b28040517a
#
_cell.length_a   1.000
_cell.length_b   1.000
_cell.length_c   1.000
_cell.angle_alpha   90.00
_cell.angle_beta   90.00
_cell.angle_gamma   90.00
#
_symmetry.space_group_name_H-M   'P 1'
#
loop_
_entity.id
_entity.type
_entity.pdbx_description
1 polymer ?
#
loop_
_entity_poly.entity_id
_entity_poly.type
_entity_poly.pdbx_seq_one_letter_code
_entity_poly.pdbx_strand_id
1 'polypeptide(L)'
;MYGKWAHLGHRLGECWVDDTHHLTYVHIPKNASSFIKGCLIGCYGMWRHSETLVPADEYLIALREPIERWISGIAEYCYNTGIMLTVDQALEQITFDDHTEHQVYFIQGVELSKATFLRVDERLRDNLERWVKQFNYRTNIQIALEYNTSTGSKREFIVRFNEEINQNPLYRARLEEYFAEDYKL
;
A
#
# COMPACT_ATOMS: atom_id res chain seq x y z
N MET A 1 -7.64 -18.37 8.96
CA MET A 1 -8.62 -18.92 7.99
C MET A 1 -8.47 -18.18 6.66
N TYR A 2 -7.32 -18.41 5.96
CA TYR A 2 -6.91 -17.65 4.76
C TYR A 2 -7.35 -18.30 3.43
N GLY A 3 -8.17 -19.34 3.47
CA GLY A 3 -8.46 -20.19 2.31
C GLY A 3 -9.53 -19.72 1.32
N LYS A 4 -10.25 -18.61 1.58
CA LYS A 4 -11.39 -18.22 0.72
C LYS A 4 -11.05 -17.23 -0.40
N TRP A 5 -9.87 -16.60 -0.38
CA TRP A 5 -9.56 -15.42 -1.19
C TRP A 5 -8.58 -15.70 -2.34
N ALA A 6 -8.07 -16.93 -2.47
CA ALA A 6 -7.19 -17.35 -3.56
C ALA A 6 -7.79 -17.13 -4.97
N HIS A 7 -9.08 -16.81 -5.07
CA HIS A 7 -9.78 -16.64 -6.34
C HIS A 7 -9.84 -15.20 -6.86
N LEU A 8 -9.38 -14.21 -6.09
CA LEU A 8 -9.47 -12.80 -6.47
C LEU A 8 -8.20 -12.23 -7.08
N GLY A 9 -7.25 -13.07 -7.49
CA GLY A 9 -6.03 -12.63 -8.17
C GLY A 9 -5.06 -11.87 -7.27
N HIS A 10 -5.01 -12.21 -5.98
CA HIS A 10 -4.04 -11.63 -5.05
C HIS A 10 -2.62 -11.89 -5.52
N ARG A 11 -1.92 -10.83 -5.86
CA ARG A 11 -0.51 -10.86 -6.26
C ARG A 11 0.38 -10.80 -5.03
N LEU A 12 0.30 -11.87 -4.21
CA LEU A 12 1.21 -12.04 -3.09
C LEU A 12 2.66 -12.06 -3.61
N GLY A 13 3.48 -11.16 -3.06
CA GLY A 13 4.88 -11.09 -3.45
C GLY A 13 5.15 -10.28 -4.71
N GLU A 14 4.13 -9.64 -5.33
CA GLU A 14 4.39 -8.71 -6.43
C GLU A 14 5.40 -7.66 -5.98
N CYS A 15 6.45 -7.46 -6.77
CA CYS A 15 7.52 -6.55 -6.41
C CYS A 15 8.19 -5.91 -7.62
N TRP A 16 8.98 -4.88 -7.36
CA TRP A 16 9.92 -4.27 -8.32
C TRP A 16 11.34 -4.48 -7.84
N VAL A 17 12.20 -4.91 -8.73
CA VAL A 17 13.55 -5.40 -8.43
C VAL A 17 14.58 -4.58 -9.17
N ASP A 18 15.61 -4.13 -8.47
CA ASP A 18 16.85 -3.66 -9.03
C ASP A 18 17.92 -4.74 -8.87
N ASP A 19 18.20 -5.46 -9.95
CA ASP A 19 19.19 -6.53 -9.96
C ASP A 19 20.62 -6.01 -9.77
N THR A 20 20.89 -4.71 -10.05
CA THR A 20 22.23 -4.11 -9.93
C THR A 20 22.62 -3.89 -8.47
N HIS A 21 21.67 -3.42 -7.66
CA HIS A 21 21.91 -3.12 -6.25
C HIS A 21 21.31 -4.17 -5.31
N HIS A 22 20.74 -5.25 -5.86
CA HIS A 22 20.05 -6.32 -5.10
C HIS A 22 18.96 -5.78 -4.16
N LEU A 23 18.14 -4.86 -4.70
CA LEU A 23 17.04 -4.22 -3.97
C LEU A 23 15.68 -4.72 -4.46
N THR A 24 14.73 -4.84 -3.55
CA THR A 24 13.35 -5.22 -3.88
C THR A 24 12.35 -4.27 -3.19
N TYR A 25 11.54 -3.58 -3.99
CA TYR A 25 10.35 -2.87 -3.49
C TYR A 25 9.15 -3.82 -3.48
N VAL A 26 8.62 -4.11 -2.30
CA VAL A 26 7.44 -4.97 -2.11
C VAL A 26 6.17 -4.16 -2.33
N HIS A 27 5.34 -4.62 -3.27
CA HIS A 27 4.10 -3.93 -3.61
C HIS A 27 2.98 -4.24 -2.62
N ILE A 28 2.50 -3.21 -1.94
CA ILE A 28 1.26 -3.27 -1.16
C ILE A 28 0.26 -2.30 -1.81
N PRO A 29 -0.90 -2.77 -2.29
CA PRO A 29 -1.92 -1.90 -2.86
C PRO A 29 -2.38 -0.81 -1.89
N LYS A 30 -2.65 0.39 -2.38
CA LYS A 30 -3.10 1.58 -1.62
C LYS A 30 -2.05 2.20 -0.67
N ASN A 31 -0.80 1.71 -0.70
CA ASN A 31 0.33 2.28 0.04
C ASN A 31 1.18 3.21 -0.84
N ALA A 32 0.55 4.14 -1.54
CA ALA A 32 1.21 5.06 -2.49
C ALA A 32 2.02 4.34 -3.59
N SER A 33 1.68 3.09 -3.90
CA SER A 33 2.46 2.23 -4.79
C SER A 33 2.64 2.81 -6.19
N SER A 34 1.64 3.49 -6.76
CA SER A 34 1.77 4.16 -8.07
C SER A 34 2.82 5.28 -8.05
N PHE A 35 2.89 6.06 -6.96
CA PHE A 35 3.89 7.09 -6.76
C PHE A 35 5.29 6.47 -6.65
N ILE A 36 5.46 5.48 -5.76
CA ILE A 36 6.76 4.84 -5.52
C ILE A 36 7.26 4.15 -6.79
N LYS A 37 6.42 3.36 -7.46
CA LYS A 37 6.77 2.73 -8.75
C LYS A 37 7.16 3.77 -9.80
N GLY A 38 6.39 4.84 -9.92
CA GLY A 38 6.70 5.93 -10.84
C GLY A 38 8.06 6.57 -10.54
N CYS A 39 8.41 6.75 -9.26
CA CYS A 39 9.73 7.24 -8.86
C CYS A 39 10.83 6.24 -9.18
N LEU A 40 10.69 4.97 -8.78
CA LEU A 40 11.71 3.94 -8.96
C LEU A 40 11.99 3.69 -10.45
N ILE A 41 10.97 3.54 -11.27
CA ILE A 41 11.10 3.27 -12.71
C ILE A 41 11.51 4.55 -13.46
N GLY A 42 10.81 5.66 -13.23
CA GLY A 42 10.96 6.87 -14.01
C GLY A 42 12.18 7.71 -13.64
N CYS A 43 12.54 7.76 -12.35
CA CYS A 43 13.62 8.62 -11.87
C CYS A 43 14.93 7.87 -11.64
N TYR A 44 14.87 6.59 -11.28
CA TYR A 44 16.05 5.81 -10.89
C TYR A 44 16.37 4.65 -11.84
N GLY A 45 15.54 4.41 -12.86
CA GLY A 45 15.77 3.46 -13.95
C GLY A 45 15.90 2.01 -13.50
N MET A 46 16.14 1.08 -14.41
CA MET A 46 16.58 -0.32 -14.16
C MET A 46 15.76 -1.21 -13.22
N TRP A 47 14.56 -0.78 -12.81
CA TRP A 47 13.65 -1.58 -11.99
C TRP A 47 12.73 -2.43 -12.88
N ARG A 48 12.78 -3.74 -12.69
CA ARG A 48 11.88 -4.68 -13.39
C ARG A 48 10.77 -5.16 -12.47
N HIS A 49 9.63 -5.45 -13.05
CA HIS A 49 8.49 -6.06 -12.36
C HIS A 49 8.72 -7.57 -12.17
N SER A 50 8.27 -8.09 -11.02
CA SER A 50 8.17 -9.52 -10.74
C SER A 50 6.80 -9.81 -10.11
N GLU A 51 6.16 -10.91 -10.54
CA GLU A 51 4.89 -11.37 -9.97
C GLU A 51 5.06 -12.16 -8.65
N THR A 52 6.30 -12.47 -8.31
CA THR A 52 6.66 -13.18 -7.08
C THR A 52 7.77 -12.48 -6.36
N LEU A 53 7.81 -12.60 -5.04
CA LEU A 53 8.86 -12.03 -4.21
C LEU A 53 10.24 -12.54 -4.65
N VAL A 54 11.13 -11.58 -4.92
CA VAL A 54 12.52 -11.85 -5.28
C VAL A 54 13.39 -11.59 -4.06
N PRO A 55 14.25 -12.54 -3.66
CA PRO A 55 15.23 -12.33 -2.59
C PRO A 55 16.13 -11.13 -2.88
N ALA A 56 16.41 -10.34 -1.84
CA ALA A 56 17.21 -9.12 -1.94
C ALA A 56 18.14 -8.96 -0.74
N ASP A 57 19.13 -8.09 -0.89
CA ASP A 57 19.98 -7.65 0.23
C ASP A 57 19.25 -6.62 1.08
N GLU A 58 18.35 -5.84 0.46
CA GLU A 58 17.47 -4.93 1.16
C GLU A 58 16.08 -4.86 0.49
N TYR A 59 15.05 -4.79 1.33
CA TYR A 59 13.66 -4.62 0.92
C TYR A 59 13.16 -3.22 1.27
N LEU A 60 12.47 -2.58 0.34
CA LEU A 60 11.70 -1.36 0.59
C LEU A 60 10.23 -1.70 0.73
N ILE A 61 9.61 -1.28 1.83
CA ILE A 61 8.20 -1.52 2.12
C ILE A 61 7.55 -0.19 2.53
N ALA A 62 6.51 0.21 1.82
CA ALA A 62 5.73 1.37 2.23
C ALA A 62 4.51 0.91 3.06
N LEU A 63 4.33 1.52 4.23
CA LEU A 63 3.22 1.25 5.14
C LEU A 63 2.34 2.48 5.31
N ARG A 64 1.05 2.26 5.25
CA ARG A 64 0.02 3.27 5.52
C ARG A 64 -0.73 2.92 6.80
N GLU A 65 -1.33 3.92 7.45
CA GLU A 65 -2.26 3.70 8.55
C GLU A 65 -3.36 2.72 8.07
N PRO A 66 -3.59 1.60 8.78
CA PRO A 66 -4.42 0.50 8.26
C PRO A 66 -5.86 0.89 7.92
N ILE A 67 -6.52 1.71 8.75
CA ILE A 67 -7.89 2.15 8.52
C ILE A 67 -7.96 3.10 7.32
N GLU A 68 -7.04 4.05 7.20
CA GLU A 68 -6.98 4.95 6.04
C GLU A 68 -6.73 4.19 4.73
N ARG A 69 -5.86 3.17 4.80
CA ARG A 69 -5.61 2.28 3.69
C ARG A 69 -6.88 1.54 3.28
N TRP A 70 -7.58 0.96 4.26
CA TRP A 70 -8.82 0.23 4.05
C TRP A 70 -9.90 1.11 3.42
N ILE A 71 -10.14 2.33 3.95
CA ILE A 71 -11.09 3.28 3.37
C ILE A 71 -10.75 3.59 1.91
N SER A 72 -9.46 3.79 1.61
CA SER A 72 -9.00 3.99 0.24
C SER A 72 -9.22 2.75 -0.65
N GLY A 73 -9.13 1.56 -0.09
CA GLY A 73 -9.43 0.28 -0.75
C GLY A 73 -10.92 0.13 -1.07
N ILE A 74 -11.79 0.37 -0.08
CA ILE A 74 -13.25 0.35 -0.28
C ILE A 74 -13.67 1.36 -1.35
N ALA A 75 -13.10 2.57 -1.33
CA ALA A 75 -13.39 3.58 -2.35
C ALA A 75 -13.01 3.11 -3.77
N GLU A 76 -11.89 2.37 -3.90
CA GLU A 76 -11.49 1.76 -5.17
C GLU A 76 -12.45 0.65 -5.57
N TYR A 77 -12.80 -0.24 -4.65
CA TYR A 77 -13.76 -1.31 -4.89
C TYR A 77 -15.11 -0.77 -5.37
N CYS A 78 -15.68 0.21 -4.65
CA CYS A 78 -16.93 0.85 -5.04
C CYS A 78 -16.85 1.52 -6.41
N TYR A 79 -15.75 2.20 -6.70
CA TYR A 79 -15.54 2.84 -8.00
C TYR A 79 -15.47 1.81 -9.14
N ASN A 80 -14.73 0.73 -8.96
CA ASN A 80 -14.53 -0.30 -9.98
C ASN A 80 -15.77 -1.16 -10.23
N THR A 81 -16.57 -1.42 -9.19
CA THR A 81 -17.76 -2.27 -9.27
C THR A 81 -19.05 -1.50 -9.54
N GLY A 82 -19.05 -0.18 -9.32
CA GLY A 82 -20.27 0.63 -9.30
C GLY A 82 -21.17 0.39 -8.11
N ILE A 83 -20.75 -0.41 -7.12
CA ILE A 83 -21.50 -0.71 -5.91
C ILE A 83 -21.20 0.33 -4.85
N MET A 84 -22.23 1.03 -4.35
CA MET A 84 -22.07 1.99 -3.25
C MET A 84 -22.37 1.30 -1.92
N LEU A 85 -21.33 1.14 -1.09
CA LEU A 85 -21.45 0.56 0.25
C LEU A 85 -21.71 1.64 1.29
N THR A 86 -22.50 1.30 2.32
CA THR A 86 -22.50 2.00 3.61
C THR A 86 -21.36 1.49 4.49
N VAL A 87 -21.03 2.21 5.58
CA VAL A 87 -20.00 1.75 6.53
C VAL A 87 -20.39 0.41 7.15
N ASP A 88 -21.68 0.24 7.55
CA ASP A 88 -22.15 -1.02 8.10
C ASP A 88 -21.96 -2.19 7.15
N GLN A 89 -22.35 -2.05 5.87
CA GLN A 89 -22.18 -3.06 4.86
C GLN A 89 -20.70 -3.39 4.62
N ALA A 90 -19.83 -2.37 4.63
CA ALA A 90 -18.40 -2.57 4.49
C ALA A 90 -17.80 -3.29 5.70
N LEU A 91 -18.30 -3.02 6.91
CA LEU A 91 -17.86 -3.70 8.13
C LEU A 91 -18.38 -5.15 8.25
N GLU A 92 -19.49 -5.51 7.61
CA GLU A 92 -19.98 -6.89 7.62
C GLU A 92 -18.96 -7.87 6.98
N GLN A 93 -18.26 -7.43 5.95
CA GLN A 93 -17.32 -8.27 5.21
C GLN A 93 -15.85 -7.90 5.44
N ILE A 94 -15.53 -6.62 5.64
CA ILE A 94 -14.22 -5.94 5.78
C ILE A 94 -13.30 -6.15 4.57
N THR A 95 -12.94 -7.38 4.20
CA THR A 95 -12.08 -7.67 3.05
C THR A 95 -12.89 -7.99 1.81
N PHE A 96 -12.72 -7.21 0.74
CA PHE A 96 -13.40 -7.34 -0.55
C PHE A 96 -12.47 -7.81 -1.66
N ASP A 97 -11.26 -7.26 -1.69
CA ASP A 97 -10.21 -7.53 -2.67
C ASP A 97 -8.83 -7.23 -2.06
N ASP A 98 -7.78 -7.28 -2.89
CA ASP A 98 -6.40 -6.98 -2.49
C ASP A 98 -6.20 -5.53 -1.98
N HIS A 99 -7.06 -4.59 -2.37
CA HIS A 99 -7.01 -3.21 -1.87
C HIS A 99 -7.46 -3.09 -0.42
N THR A 100 -8.22 -4.06 0.10
CA THR A 100 -8.77 -4.08 1.45
C THR A 100 -8.15 -5.15 2.35
N GLU A 101 -7.24 -5.97 1.81
CA GLU A 101 -6.55 -7.05 2.55
C GLU A 101 -5.51 -6.49 3.53
N HIS A 102 -5.10 -7.27 4.53
CA HIS A 102 -4.06 -6.89 5.50
C HIS A 102 -2.72 -6.59 4.83
N GLN A 103 -1.99 -5.59 5.34
CA GLN A 103 -0.64 -5.26 4.84
C GLN A 103 0.36 -6.39 5.13
N VAL A 104 0.25 -7.02 6.31
CA VAL A 104 1.08 -8.18 6.69
C VAL A 104 0.97 -9.34 5.69
N TYR A 105 -0.14 -9.45 4.97
CA TYR A 105 -0.32 -10.47 3.95
C TYR A 105 0.69 -10.32 2.81
N PHE A 106 0.92 -9.10 2.34
CA PHE A 106 1.78 -8.80 1.17
C PHE A 106 3.27 -8.95 1.46
N ILE A 107 3.67 -8.94 2.73
CA ILE A 107 5.07 -9.05 3.14
C ILE A 107 5.45 -10.46 3.62
N GLN A 108 4.57 -11.44 3.42
CA GLN A 108 4.88 -12.84 3.75
C GLN A 108 6.09 -13.32 2.94
N GLY A 109 7.06 -13.90 3.64
CA GLY A 109 8.31 -14.36 3.05
C GLY A 109 9.41 -13.30 2.95
N VAL A 110 9.13 -12.04 3.32
CA VAL A 110 10.16 -11.00 3.42
C VAL A 110 11.00 -11.21 4.69
N GLU A 111 12.31 -11.15 4.57
CA GLU A 111 13.23 -11.12 5.71
C GLU A 111 13.21 -9.72 6.33
N LEU A 112 12.37 -9.51 7.37
CA LEU A 112 12.12 -8.19 7.95
C LEU A 112 13.37 -7.51 8.52
N SER A 113 14.40 -8.27 8.90
CA SER A 113 15.70 -7.72 9.32
C SER A 113 16.45 -6.96 8.23
N LYS A 114 16.07 -7.20 6.97
CA LYS A 114 16.59 -6.52 5.78
C LYS A 114 15.61 -5.50 5.20
N ALA A 115 14.54 -5.18 5.92
CA ALA A 115 13.51 -4.30 5.40
C ALA A 115 13.64 -2.87 5.92
N THR A 116 13.59 -1.91 5.02
CA THR A 116 13.38 -0.50 5.32
C THR A 116 11.90 -0.17 5.12
N PHE A 117 11.27 0.34 6.19
CA PHE A 117 9.87 0.74 6.18
C PHE A 117 9.74 2.26 5.95
N LEU A 118 8.96 2.65 4.96
CA LEU A 118 8.56 4.03 4.73
C LEU A 118 7.10 4.24 5.13
N ARG A 119 6.82 5.27 5.94
CA ARG A 119 5.45 5.69 6.22
C ARG A 119 4.88 6.47 5.04
N VAL A 120 3.61 6.17 4.68
CA VAL A 120 2.86 6.91 3.67
C VAL A 120 2.23 8.13 4.34
N ASP A 121 3.03 9.18 4.49
CA ASP A 121 2.69 10.47 5.07
C ASP A 121 3.29 11.60 4.21
N GLU A 122 3.26 12.83 4.70
CA GLU A 122 3.81 14.01 4.02
C GLU A 122 5.33 13.93 3.78
N ARG A 123 6.05 13.06 4.49
CA ARG A 123 7.51 12.87 4.39
C ARG A 123 7.89 11.74 3.45
N LEU A 124 6.92 11.02 2.87
CA LEU A 124 7.21 9.84 2.04
C LEU A 124 8.20 10.16 0.92
N ARG A 125 8.04 11.30 0.24
CA ARG A 125 8.94 11.73 -0.84
C ARG A 125 10.37 11.87 -0.33
N ASP A 126 10.57 12.64 0.73
CA ASP A 126 11.90 12.92 1.28
C ASP A 126 12.56 11.65 1.83
N ASN A 127 11.77 10.78 2.43
CA ASN A 127 12.24 9.49 2.95
C ASN A 127 12.65 8.56 1.80
N LEU A 128 11.86 8.49 0.74
CA LEU A 128 12.18 7.70 -0.47
C LEU A 128 13.47 8.23 -1.13
N GLU A 129 13.59 9.55 -1.31
CA GLU A 129 14.82 10.15 -1.85
C GLU A 129 16.04 9.86 -0.99
N ARG A 130 15.90 9.94 0.33
CA ARG A 130 16.99 9.65 1.26
C ARG A 130 17.40 8.17 1.18
N TRP A 131 16.44 7.28 1.10
CA TRP A 131 16.70 5.85 0.94
C TRP A 131 17.44 5.56 -0.37
N VAL A 132 16.96 6.08 -1.49
CA VAL A 132 17.57 5.87 -2.81
C VAL A 132 19.00 6.42 -2.88
N LYS A 133 19.27 7.57 -2.25
CA LYS A 133 20.63 8.17 -2.23
C LYS A 133 21.68 7.27 -1.58
N GLN A 134 21.31 6.35 -0.69
CA GLN A 134 22.25 5.42 -0.05
C GLN A 134 22.89 4.44 -1.05
N PHE A 135 22.21 4.18 -2.17
CA PHE A 135 22.65 3.24 -3.20
C PHE A 135 23.34 3.93 -4.41
N ASN A 136 23.74 5.18 -4.25
CA ASN A 136 24.47 5.94 -5.28
C ASN A 136 23.75 6.03 -6.64
N TYR A 137 22.42 5.97 -6.66
CA TYR A 137 21.69 6.25 -7.88
C TYR A 137 22.03 7.67 -8.37
N ARG A 138 22.45 7.76 -9.64
CA ARG A 138 22.71 9.04 -10.28
C ARG A 138 21.39 9.73 -10.60
N THR A 139 20.96 10.60 -9.73
CA THR A 139 19.73 11.37 -9.97
C THR A 139 20.06 12.84 -10.11
N ASN A 140 19.89 13.34 -11.32
CA ASN A 140 19.71 14.79 -11.59
C ASN A 140 18.23 15.12 -11.76
N ILE A 141 17.34 14.17 -11.48
CA ILE A 141 15.91 14.34 -11.72
C ILE A 141 15.25 14.58 -10.36
N GLN A 142 14.77 15.80 -10.19
CA GLN A 142 13.88 16.10 -9.08
C GLN A 142 12.61 15.26 -9.24
N ILE A 143 12.20 14.54 -8.19
CA ILE A 143 10.96 13.77 -8.22
C ILE A 143 9.80 14.74 -8.45
N ALA A 144 9.39 14.88 -9.71
CA ALA A 144 8.31 15.78 -10.13
C ALA A 144 6.92 15.12 -10.02
N LEU A 145 6.88 13.82 -9.68
CA LEU A 145 5.63 13.08 -9.61
C LEU A 145 4.83 13.52 -8.38
N GLU A 146 3.60 13.95 -8.63
CA GLU A 146 2.65 14.22 -7.56
C GLU A 146 2.03 12.91 -7.06
N TYR A 147 1.64 12.89 -5.79
CA TYR A 147 0.80 11.83 -5.28
C TYR A 147 -0.50 11.78 -6.07
N ASN A 148 -0.92 10.58 -6.48
CA ASN A 148 -2.26 10.38 -6.99
C ASN A 148 -3.25 10.59 -5.84
N THR A 149 -3.72 11.81 -5.67
CA THR A 149 -4.81 12.10 -4.76
C THR A 149 -6.13 11.69 -5.40
N SER A 150 -6.97 11.01 -4.66
CA SER A 150 -8.32 10.70 -5.11
C SER A 150 -9.08 11.99 -5.41
N THR A 151 -9.75 12.07 -6.56
CA THR A 151 -10.52 13.23 -7.02
C THR A 151 -11.99 12.86 -7.21
N GLY A 152 -12.86 13.87 -7.29
CA GLY A 152 -14.30 13.68 -7.58
C GLY A 152 -15.01 12.81 -6.54
N SER A 153 -15.93 11.98 -7.03
CA SER A 153 -16.79 11.11 -6.21
C SER A 153 -16.03 10.16 -5.28
N LYS A 154 -14.85 9.71 -5.70
CA LYS A 154 -13.99 8.86 -4.87
C LYS A 154 -13.45 9.60 -3.65
N ARG A 155 -13.10 10.89 -3.80
CA ARG A 155 -12.67 11.72 -2.67
C ARG A 155 -13.83 11.97 -1.71
N GLU A 156 -14.99 12.28 -2.22
CA GLU A 156 -16.20 12.49 -1.41
C GLU A 156 -16.55 11.24 -0.60
N PHE A 157 -16.46 10.07 -1.23
CA PHE A 157 -16.64 8.78 -0.55
C PHE A 157 -15.65 8.61 0.61
N ILE A 158 -14.36 8.85 0.38
CA ILE A 158 -13.30 8.72 1.39
C ILE A 158 -13.55 9.67 2.56
N VAL A 159 -13.94 10.92 2.30
CA VAL A 159 -14.23 11.91 3.34
C VAL A 159 -15.41 11.43 4.20
N ARG A 160 -16.51 11.04 3.56
CA ARG A 160 -17.70 10.55 4.27
C ARG A 160 -17.39 9.33 5.15
N PHE A 161 -16.69 8.32 4.62
CA PHE A 161 -16.32 7.12 5.37
C PHE A 161 -15.43 7.44 6.57
N ASN A 162 -14.45 8.35 6.40
CA ASN A 162 -13.62 8.81 7.51
C ASN A 162 -14.43 9.49 8.60
N GLU A 163 -15.37 10.37 8.23
CA GLU A 163 -16.24 11.05 9.17
C GLU A 163 -17.12 10.07 9.95
N GLU A 164 -17.80 9.15 9.27
CA GLU A 164 -18.67 8.16 9.88
C GLU A 164 -17.90 7.24 10.86
N ILE A 165 -16.71 6.77 10.47
CA ILE A 165 -15.86 5.91 11.32
C ILE A 165 -15.34 6.67 12.53
N ASN A 166 -14.91 7.92 12.35
CA ASN A 166 -14.39 8.74 13.46
C ASN A 166 -15.49 9.17 14.45
N GLN A 167 -16.73 9.32 13.97
CA GLN A 167 -17.89 9.65 14.82
C GLN A 167 -18.42 8.43 15.57
N ASN A 168 -18.12 7.21 15.15
CA ASN A 168 -18.58 5.99 15.79
C ASN A 168 -17.38 5.17 16.35
N PRO A 169 -17.12 5.26 17.66
CA PRO A 169 -15.99 4.53 18.28
C PRO A 169 -16.05 3.00 18.09
N LEU A 170 -17.26 2.43 17.94
CA LEU A 170 -17.42 0.99 17.74
C LEU A 170 -16.94 0.56 16.35
N TYR A 171 -17.15 1.38 15.31
CA TYR A 171 -16.64 1.10 13.97
C TYR A 171 -15.11 1.12 13.96
N ARG A 172 -14.55 2.14 14.59
CA ARG A 172 -13.10 2.27 14.70
C ARG A 172 -12.47 1.10 15.47
N ALA A 173 -13.03 0.76 16.64
CA ALA A 173 -12.53 -0.35 17.46
C ALA A 173 -12.57 -1.68 16.71
N ARG A 174 -13.66 -1.94 15.94
CA ARG A 174 -13.77 -3.15 15.12
C ARG A 174 -12.69 -3.24 14.03
N LEU A 175 -12.38 -2.13 13.39
CA LEU A 175 -11.30 -2.08 12.37
C LEU A 175 -9.92 -2.20 13.00
N GLU A 176 -9.68 -1.55 14.14
CA GLU A 176 -8.43 -1.67 14.90
C GLU A 176 -8.18 -3.11 15.36
N GLU A 177 -9.23 -3.79 15.84
CA GLU A 177 -9.16 -5.22 16.19
C GLU A 177 -8.86 -6.07 14.96
N TYR A 178 -9.56 -5.83 13.86
CA TYR A 178 -9.36 -6.59 12.62
C TYR A 178 -7.95 -6.42 12.06
N PHE A 179 -7.43 -5.19 12.01
CA PHE A 179 -6.08 -4.88 11.49
C PHE A 179 -4.99 -4.87 12.57
N ALA A 180 -5.21 -5.51 13.73
CA ALA A 180 -4.27 -5.48 14.84
C ALA A 180 -2.85 -5.94 14.46
N GLU A 181 -2.70 -6.88 13.52
CA GLU A 181 -1.39 -7.34 13.04
C GLU A 181 -0.69 -6.29 12.18
N ASP A 182 -1.44 -5.51 11.38
CA ASP A 182 -0.87 -4.42 10.58
C ASP A 182 -0.31 -3.28 11.44
N TYR A 183 -0.89 -3.07 12.63
CA TYR A 183 -0.38 -2.07 13.59
C TYR A 183 0.91 -2.47 14.29
N LYS A 184 1.35 -3.72 14.16
CA LYS A 184 2.63 -4.20 14.71
C LYS A 184 3.81 -3.97 13.77
N LEU A 185 3.56 -3.61 12.52
CA LEU A 185 4.56 -3.25 11.53
C LEU A 185 5.05 -1.82 11.74
#